data_6e0e064e0201804365b3db9a100e85e1
#
_entry.id   6e0e064e0201804365b3db9a100e85e1
#
_cell.length_a   1.000
_cell.length_b   1.000
_cell.length_c   1.000
_cell.angle_alpha   90.00
_cell.angle_beta   90.00
_cell.angle_gamma   90.00
#
_symmetry.space_group_name_H-M   'P 1'
#
loop_
_entity.id
_entity.type
_entity.pdbx_description
1 polymer ?
#
loop_
_entity_poly.entity_id
_entity_poly.type
_entity_poly.pdbx_seq_one_letter_code
_entity_poly.pdbx_strand_id
1 'polypeptide(L)'
;MDKAVHACRICLGGVKYMGATDFNKSGSDHFEGRRVFPPSLIQVDYYRCRECGFMFTPYFDDWSDADFERQVYNSEYLKADPPFAGERAARLSQFLTRALGDDLRDESLLDFGGGEGHLERLLRHQGFSDCATYDPHHHANCKKPSRIYNLVTTFEVVEHVSDQHHLFKELCSLVAPNGALLLSTLLQPRDIEMQGVDWWYACPRNAHMAFHTRRSLQHVLQTHGFYLESLSEELHIAFRRPNVISDKFLSLGAASVQVNDTVCTN
;
A
#
# COMPACT_ATOMS: atom_id res chain seq x y z
N MET A 1 -18.11 19.69 -12.83
CA MET A 1 -19.34 18.85 -12.82
C MET A 1 -19.02 17.69 -11.88
N ASP A 2 -19.73 17.61 -10.75
CA ASP A 2 -19.54 16.50 -9.82
C ASP A 2 -19.88 15.18 -10.54
N LYS A 3 -18.87 14.34 -10.77
CA LYS A 3 -19.10 12.97 -11.25
C LYS A 3 -19.82 12.23 -10.12
N ALA A 4 -21.12 11.97 -10.29
CA ALA A 4 -21.87 11.21 -9.29
C ALA A 4 -21.25 9.82 -9.15
N VAL A 5 -20.72 9.51 -7.96
CA VAL A 5 -20.14 8.21 -7.65
C VAL A 5 -21.28 7.27 -7.22
N HIS A 6 -21.62 6.30 -8.05
CA HIS A 6 -22.77 5.41 -7.83
C HIS A 6 -22.40 4.00 -7.38
N ALA A 7 -21.18 3.53 -7.67
CA ALA A 7 -20.76 2.16 -7.43
C ALA A 7 -19.33 2.06 -6.86
N CYS A 8 -19.13 1.05 -6.07
CA CYS A 8 -17.84 0.67 -5.52
C CYS A 8 -16.90 0.15 -6.62
N ARG A 9 -15.65 0.60 -6.59
CA ARG A 9 -14.60 0.17 -7.53
C ARG A 9 -14.13 -1.27 -7.32
N ILE A 10 -14.46 -1.90 -6.18
CA ILE A 10 -14.08 -3.28 -5.89
C ILE A 10 -15.20 -4.27 -6.20
N CYS A 11 -16.42 -4.04 -5.66
CA CYS A 11 -17.49 -5.04 -5.72
C CYS A 11 -18.75 -4.56 -6.44
N LEU A 12 -18.73 -3.35 -7.03
CA LEU A 12 -19.84 -2.70 -7.69
C LEU A 12 -21.06 -2.40 -6.79
N GLY A 13 -20.97 -2.65 -5.49
CA GLY A 13 -22.02 -2.33 -4.51
C GLY A 13 -22.25 -0.83 -4.37
N GLY A 14 -23.40 -0.45 -3.81
CA GLY A 14 -23.75 0.95 -3.58
C GLY A 14 -22.80 1.64 -2.61
N VAL A 15 -22.53 2.92 -2.83
CA VAL A 15 -21.65 3.72 -1.98
C VAL A 15 -22.43 4.77 -1.18
N LYS A 16 -21.82 5.28 -0.12
CA LYS A 16 -22.27 6.44 0.63
C LYS A 16 -21.15 7.46 0.72
N TYR A 17 -21.52 8.71 0.78
CA TYR A 17 -20.61 9.83 1.04
C TYR A 17 -20.12 9.78 2.49
N MET A 18 -18.82 9.96 2.70
CA MET A 18 -18.17 9.92 4.01
C MET A 18 -17.73 11.28 4.54
N GLY A 19 -17.75 12.31 3.68
CA GLY A 19 -17.30 13.66 3.99
C GLY A 19 -16.20 14.12 3.04
N ALA A 20 -15.77 15.37 3.22
CA ALA A 20 -14.66 15.98 2.50
C ALA A 20 -13.59 16.45 3.47
N THR A 21 -12.33 16.42 3.01
CA THR A 21 -11.21 16.99 3.77
C THR A 21 -10.37 17.90 2.88
N ASP A 22 -9.60 18.81 3.49
CA ASP A 22 -8.71 19.70 2.76
C ASP A 22 -7.59 18.92 2.06
N PHE A 23 -7.29 19.24 0.81
CA PHE A 23 -6.23 18.59 0.02
C PHE A 23 -4.87 18.58 0.74
N ASN A 24 -4.54 19.64 1.47
CA ASN A 24 -3.27 19.74 2.20
C ASN A 24 -3.26 19.00 3.55
N LYS A 25 -4.31 18.22 3.88
CA LYS A 25 -4.24 17.30 5.02
C LYS A 25 -3.22 16.22 4.72
N SER A 26 -2.21 16.08 5.61
CA SER A 26 -1.12 15.11 5.50
C SER A 26 -1.11 14.11 6.65
N GLY A 27 -0.49 12.95 6.46
CA GLY A 27 -0.24 11.98 7.52
C GLY A 27 0.58 12.58 8.67
N SER A 28 1.56 13.42 8.35
CA SER A 28 2.39 14.13 9.35
C SER A 28 1.59 15.05 10.28
N ASP A 29 0.41 15.54 9.88
CA ASP A 29 -0.43 16.36 10.76
C ASP A 29 -0.81 15.61 12.04
N HIS A 30 -1.03 14.30 11.94
CA HIS A 30 -1.37 13.44 13.06
C HIS A 30 -0.19 13.31 14.05
N PHE A 31 1.01 13.07 13.53
CA PHE A 31 2.20 12.85 14.36
C PHE A 31 2.73 14.14 14.97
N GLU A 32 2.64 15.24 14.23
CA GLU A 32 3.02 16.57 14.71
C GLU A 32 1.98 17.19 15.66
N GLY A 33 0.76 16.66 15.72
CA GLY A 33 -0.35 17.24 16.47
C GLY A 33 -0.79 18.63 15.98
N ARG A 34 -0.42 19.00 14.74
CA ARG A 34 -0.73 20.27 14.08
C ARG A 34 -0.68 20.13 12.58
N ARG A 35 -1.32 21.06 11.87
CA ARG A 35 -1.21 21.12 10.40
C ARG A 35 0.24 21.45 9.99
N VAL A 36 0.80 20.59 9.13
CA VAL A 36 2.15 20.76 8.54
C VAL A 36 2.08 21.72 7.35
N PHE A 37 1.00 21.65 6.59
CA PHE A 37 0.75 22.54 5.46
C PHE A 37 -0.39 23.53 5.76
N PRO A 38 -0.35 24.76 5.21
CA PRO A 38 -1.49 25.66 5.30
C PRO A 38 -2.69 25.07 4.56
N PRO A 39 -3.94 25.41 4.92
CA PRO A 39 -5.12 24.95 4.21
C PRO A 39 -5.06 25.33 2.73
N SER A 40 -5.37 24.37 1.86
CA SER A 40 -5.44 24.57 0.41
C SER A 40 -6.75 25.20 -0.05
N LEU A 41 -7.80 25.09 0.80
CA LEU A 41 -9.19 25.42 0.48
C LEU A 41 -9.80 24.53 -0.63
N ILE A 42 -9.11 23.47 -1.04
CA ILE A 42 -9.59 22.48 -2.01
C ILE A 42 -10.15 21.30 -1.21
N GLN A 43 -11.42 20.97 -1.43
CA GLN A 43 -12.07 19.86 -0.75
C GLN A 43 -11.94 18.58 -1.56
N VAL A 44 -11.55 17.50 -0.91
CA VAL A 44 -11.42 16.15 -1.47
C VAL A 44 -12.49 15.27 -0.85
N ASP A 45 -13.47 14.86 -1.66
CA ASP A 45 -14.60 14.04 -1.26
C ASP A 45 -14.21 12.56 -1.18
N TYR A 46 -14.70 11.86 -0.14
CA TYR A 46 -14.53 10.43 0.02
C TYR A 46 -15.86 9.70 0.08
N TYR A 47 -15.87 8.48 -0.46
CA TYR A 47 -17.04 7.60 -0.55
C TYR A 47 -16.68 6.21 -0.02
N ARG A 48 -17.63 5.54 0.62
CA ARG A 48 -17.43 4.20 1.20
C ARG A 48 -18.51 3.24 0.71
N CYS A 49 -18.07 2.05 0.30
CA CYS A 49 -18.96 0.97 -0.11
C CYS A 49 -19.78 0.44 1.08
N ARG A 50 -21.08 0.25 0.88
CA ARG A 50 -21.98 -0.33 1.88
C ARG A 50 -21.80 -1.83 2.04
N GLU A 51 -21.27 -2.51 1.00
CA GLU A 51 -21.09 -3.97 0.95
C GLU A 51 -19.72 -4.41 1.44
N CYS A 52 -18.63 -4.04 0.74
CA CYS A 52 -17.28 -4.49 1.08
C CYS A 52 -16.53 -3.54 1.99
N GLY A 53 -17.04 -2.34 2.23
CA GLY A 53 -16.43 -1.33 3.09
C GLY A 53 -15.26 -0.56 2.44
N PHE A 54 -14.90 -0.82 1.18
CA PHE A 54 -13.86 -0.06 0.49
C PHE A 54 -14.20 1.44 0.48
N MET A 55 -13.27 2.28 0.92
CA MET A 55 -13.40 3.74 0.93
C MET A 55 -12.42 4.34 -0.05
N PHE A 56 -12.85 5.34 -0.82
CA PHE A 56 -12.03 5.92 -1.88
C PHE A 56 -12.46 7.34 -2.23
N THR A 57 -11.58 8.04 -2.94
CA THR A 57 -11.88 9.33 -3.55
C THR A 57 -11.75 9.28 -5.07
N PRO A 58 -12.65 9.91 -5.85
CA PRO A 58 -12.49 10.09 -7.28
C PRO A 58 -11.61 11.29 -7.64
N TYR A 59 -11.13 12.05 -6.67
CA TYR A 59 -10.44 13.32 -6.87
C TYR A 59 -9.21 13.19 -7.81
N PHE A 60 -8.49 12.07 -7.71
CA PHE A 60 -7.27 11.82 -8.47
C PHE A 60 -7.48 11.07 -9.80
N ASP A 61 -8.73 10.75 -10.19
CA ASP A 61 -8.99 9.87 -11.35
C ASP A 61 -8.53 10.42 -12.69
N ASP A 62 -8.56 11.74 -12.83
CA ASP A 62 -8.17 12.43 -14.07
C ASP A 62 -6.74 13.01 -13.99
N TRP A 63 -5.97 12.67 -12.92
CA TRP A 63 -4.62 13.16 -12.75
C TRP A 63 -3.62 12.39 -13.61
N SER A 64 -2.73 13.13 -14.27
CA SER A 64 -1.56 12.59 -14.94
C SER A 64 -0.39 12.43 -13.97
N ASP A 65 0.65 11.67 -14.36
CA ASP A 65 1.90 11.56 -13.59
C ASP A 65 2.50 12.94 -13.29
N ALA A 66 2.45 13.87 -14.26
CA ALA A 66 2.91 15.24 -14.06
C ALA A 66 2.08 16.03 -13.03
N ASP A 67 0.80 15.70 -12.84
CA ASP A 67 -0.01 16.30 -11.78
C ASP A 67 0.42 15.78 -10.40
N PHE A 68 0.67 14.47 -10.27
CA PHE A 68 1.21 13.88 -9.06
C PHE A 68 2.59 14.44 -8.71
N GLU A 69 3.53 14.52 -9.66
CA GLU A 69 4.86 15.12 -9.47
C GLU A 69 4.76 16.57 -8.99
N ARG A 70 3.89 17.37 -9.61
CA ARG A 70 3.76 18.78 -9.28
C ARG A 70 3.11 19.03 -7.93
N GLN A 71 2.07 18.26 -7.58
CA GLN A 71 1.18 18.58 -6.45
C GLN A 71 1.43 17.71 -5.22
N VAL A 72 1.95 16.49 -5.40
CA VAL A 72 2.22 15.52 -4.32
C VAL A 72 3.72 15.27 -4.17
N TYR A 73 4.34 14.63 -5.16
CA TYR A 73 5.73 14.14 -5.08
C TYR A 73 6.77 15.22 -5.42
N ASN A 74 6.53 16.44 -4.96
CA ASN A 74 7.42 17.58 -5.14
C ASN A 74 8.45 17.68 -3.99
N SER A 75 9.28 18.73 -3.99
CA SER A 75 10.32 18.97 -2.98
C SER A 75 9.81 19.08 -1.54
N GLU A 76 8.50 19.26 -1.34
CA GLU A 76 7.88 19.31 -0.01
C GLU A 76 7.31 17.96 0.46
N TYR A 77 7.37 16.91 -0.38
CA TYR A 77 6.77 15.61 -0.04
C TYR A 77 7.33 15.00 1.25
N LEU A 78 8.62 15.18 1.51
CA LEU A 78 9.25 14.72 2.74
C LEU A 78 8.70 15.36 4.02
N LYS A 79 7.99 16.48 3.92
CA LYS A 79 7.25 17.04 5.06
C LYS A 79 5.93 16.28 5.30
N ALA A 80 5.32 15.73 4.26
CA ALA A 80 4.11 14.93 4.36
C ALA A 80 4.40 13.49 4.80
N ASP A 81 5.54 12.92 4.35
CA ASP A 81 5.98 11.54 4.61
C ASP A 81 7.49 11.48 4.87
N PRO A 82 7.98 11.85 6.07
CA PRO A 82 9.40 11.81 6.40
C PRO A 82 10.08 10.44 6.23
N PRO A 83 9.43 9.27 6.59
CA PRO A 83 10.04 7.95 6.44
C PRO A 83 10.32 7.54 4.99
N PHE A 84 9.75 8.23 3.99
CA PHE A 84 10.00 7.99 2.58
C PHE A 84 11.48 8.14 2.19
N ALA A 85 12.25 8.94 2.94
CA ALA A 85 13.68 9.18 2.69
C ALA A 85 14.62 7.97 2.89
N GLY A 86 14.10 6.74 3.00
CA GLY A 86 14.89 5.50 3.07
C GLY A 86 14.82 4.76 4.41
N GLU A 87 14.33 5.37 5.46
CA GLU A 87 14.17 4.74 6.78
C GLU A 87 13.20 3.55 6.71
N ARG A 88 12.10 3.70 5.96
CA ARG A 88 11.15 2.61 5.69
C ARG A 88 11.83 1.40 5.04
N ALA A 89 12.67 1.62 4.01
CA ALA A 89 13.40 0.55 3.34
C ALA A 89 14.36 -0.19 4.28
N ALA A 90 15.02 0.52 5.19
CA ALA A 90 15.93 -0.10 6.17
C ALA A 90 15.16 -1.02 7.14
N ARG A 91 14.01 -0.58 7.65
CA ARG A 91 13.16 -1.41 8.52
C ARG A 91 12.60 -2.63 7.80
N LEU A 92 12.10 -2.45 6.57
CA LEU A 92 11.57 -3.53 5.75
C LEU A 92 12.64 -4.56 5.41
N SER A 93 13.87 -4.14 5.10
CA SER A 93 14.96 -5.08 4.80
C SER A 93 15.31 -5.94 6.01
N GLN A 94 15.37 -5.36 7.22
CA GLN A 94 15.60 -6.10 8.45
C GLN A 94 14.45 -7.06 8.78
N PHE A 95 13.22 -6.64 8.56
CA PHE A 95 12.03 -7.47 8.74
C PHE A 95 12.06 -8.67 7.79
N LEU A 96 12.24 -8.45 6.48
CA LEU A 96 12.29 -9.51 5.47
C LEU A 96 13.44 -10.49 5.74
N THR A 97 14.62 -10.00 6.11
CA THR A 97 15.77 -10.85 6.43
C THR A 97 15.48 -11.77 7.61
N ARG A 98 14.83 -11.26 8.66
CA ARG A 98 14.42 -12.09 9.81
C ARG A 98 13.31 -13.08 9.46
N ALA A 99 12.33 -12.62 8.66
CA ALA A 99 11.19 -13.44 8.31
C ALA A 99 11.58 -14.63 7.43
N LEU A 100 12.39 -14.38 6.40
CA LEU A 100 12.78 -15.39 5.43
C LEU A 100 13.90 -16.30 5.92
N GLY A 101 14.81 -15.77 6.75
CA GLY A 101 15.98 -16.52 7.23
C GLY A 101 16.99 -16.80 6.12
N ASP A 102 18.01 -17.62 6.42
CA ASP A 102 19.08 -17.94 5.46
C ASP A 102 18.63 -18.92 4.37
N ASP A 103 17.66 -19.76 4.69
CA ASP A 103 17.13 -20.82 3.81
C ASP A 103 16.29 -20.31 2.63
N LEU A 104 15.81 -19.06 2.67
CA LEU A 104 15.04 -18.45 1.59
C LEU A 104 15.73 -17.25 0.91
N ARG A 105 17.04 -17.07 1.13
CA ARG A 105 17.80 -15.96 0.50
C ARG A 105 17.99 -16.09 -1.00
N ASP A 106 17.87 -17.30 -1.53
CA ASP A 106 17.98 -17.59 -2.95
C ASP A 106 16.63 -17.56 -3.67
N GLU A 107 15.54 -17.33 -2.92
CA GLU A 107 14.22 -17.15 -3.52
C GLU A 107 14.15 -15.83 -4.28
N SER A 108 13.50 -15.86 -5.44
CA SER A 108 13.33 -14.65 -6.26
C SER A 108 12.35 -13.68 -5.63
N LEU A 109 12.79 -12.43 -5.42
CA LEU A 109 12.02 -11.36 -4.81
C LEU A 109 11.86 -10.18 -5.76
N LEU A 110 10.63 -9.67 -5.88
CA LEU A 110 10.33 -8.42 -6.58
C LEU A 110 9.74 -7.41 -5.59
N ASP A 111 10.34 -6.23 -5.52
CA ASP A 111 9.77 -5.07 -4.81
C ASP A 111 8.99 -4.21 -5.82
N PHE A 112 7.66 -4.35 -5.81
CA PHE A 112 6.75 -3.62 -6.68
C PHE A 112 6.37 -2.27 -6.04
N GLY A 113 6.59 -1.17 -6.78
CA GLY A 113 6.45 0.19 -6.26
C GLY A 113 7.64 0.63 -5.41
N GLY A 114 8.79 -0.02 -5.58
CA GLY A 114 9.99 0.20 -4.75
C GLY A 114 10.81 1.46 -5.09
N GLY A 115 10.28 2.37 -5.93
CA GLY A 115 10.89 3.64 -6.26
C GLY A 115 12.34 3.49 -6.76
N GLU A 116 13.28 4.11 -6.07
CA GLU A 116 14.72 4.07 -6.40
C GLU A 116 15.40 2.71 -6.11
N GLY A 117 14.68 1.69 -5.61
CA GLY A 117 15.25 0.37 -5.31
C GLY A 117 16.09 0.33 -4.04
N HIS A 118 15.77 1.16 -3.05
CA HIS A 118 16.48 1.16 -1.77
C HIS A 118 16.38 -0.19 -1.06
N LEU A 119 15.19 -0.80 -1.04
CA LEU A 119 14.95 -2.09 -0.41
C LEU A 119 15.76 -3.21 -1.12
N GLU A 120 15.74 -3.25 -2.45
CA GLU A 120 16.53 -4.22 -3.22
C GLU A 120 18.02 -4.13 -2.86
N ARG A 121 18.59 -2.93 -2.87
CA ARG A 121 20.03 -2.75 -2.54
C ARG A 121 20.37 -3.26 -1.15
N LEU A 122 19.51 -2.98 -0.14
CA LEU A 122 19.71 -3.44 1.21
C LEU A 122 19.61 -4.96 1.34
N LEU A 123 18.61 -5.58 0.68
CA LEU A 123 18.46 -7.04 0.69
C LEU A 123 19.65 -7.74 0.04
N ARG A 124 20.16 -7.21 -1.09
CA ARG A 124 21.38 -7.74 -1.72
C ARG A 124 22.60 -7.67 -0.78
N HIS A 125 22.76 -6.57 -0.03
CA HIS A 125 23.81 -6.45 1.01
C HIS A 125 23.65 -7.47 2.14
N GLN A 126 22.42 -7.93 2.39
CA GLN A 126 22.12 -8.95 3.40
C GLN A 126 22.18 -10.39 2.84
N GLY A 127 22.63 -10.55 1.58
CA GLY A 127 22.89 -11.86 0.99
C GLY A 127 21.73 -12.43 0.16
N PHE A 128 20.69 -11.66 -0.13
CA PHE A 128 19.66 -12.10 -1.08
C PHE A 128 20.20 -12.04 -2.51
N SER A 129 20.23 -13.17 -3.19
CA SER A 129 20.91 -13.32 -4.49
C SER A 129 20.04 -12.85 -5.66
N ASP A 130 18.73 -13.01 -5.59
CA ASP A 130 17.78 -12.74 -6.69
C ASP A 130 16.68 -11.75 -6.28
N CYS A 131 17.05 -10.46 -6.17
CA CYS A 131 16.14 -9.36 -5.91
C CYS A 131 16.03 -8.44 -7.11
N ALA A 132 14.85 -7.86 -7.31
CA ALA A 132 14.59 -6.84 -8.33
C ALA A 132 13.62 -5.80 -7.81
N THR A 133 13.68 -4.59 -8.36
CA THR A 133 12.70 -3.52 -8.16
C THR A 133 11.98 -3.23 -9.45
N TYR A 134 10.68 -3.02 -9.37
CA TYR A 134 9.86 -2.48 -10.45
C TYR A 134 8.97 -1.37 -9.92
N ASP A 135 9.04 -0.21 -10.55
CA ASP A 135 8.17 0.93 -10.26
C ASP A 135 7.81 1.61 -11.58
N PRO A 136 6.53 1.59 -12.00
CA PRO A 136 6.11 2.13 -13.29
C PRO A 136 6.33 3.65 -13.40
N HIS A 137 6.41 4.36 -12.27
CA HIS A 137 6.57 5.82 -12.21
C HIS A 137 8.02 6.28 -11.96
N HIS A 138 8.97 5.34 -11.82
CA HIS A 138 10.38 5.68 -11.56
C HIS A 138 11.29 5.30 -12.74
N HIS A 139 11.89 6.29 -13.42
CA HIS A 139 12.64 6.13 -14.66
C HIS A 139 13.68 5.00 -14.67
N ALA A 140 14.40 4.78 -13.57
CA ALA A 140 15.42 3.75 -13.49
C ALA A 140 14.85 2.34 -13.40
N ASN A 141 13.63 2.16 -12.85
CA ASN A 141 13.02 0.88 -12.50
C ASN A 141 11.68 0.63 -13.22
N CYS A 142 11.34 1.45 -14.25
CA CYS A 142 10.05 1.37 -14.97
C CYS A 142 9.94 0.20 -15.97
N LYS A 143 11.00 -0.57 -16.16
CA LYS A 143 10.95 -1.72 -17.07
C LYS A 143 10.17 -2.86 -16.44
N LYS A 144 8.98 -3.13 -16.98
CA LYS A 144 8.12 -4.22 -16.50
C LYS A 144 8.86 -5.55 -16.50
N PRO A 145 8.81 -6.31 -15.38
CA PRO A 145 9.42 -7.64 -15.31
C PRO A 145 8.82 -8.61 -16.34
N SER A 146 9.68 -9.42 -16.97
CA SER A 146 9.27 -10.45 -17.94
C SER A 146 9.14 -11.85 -17.33
N ARG A 147 9.33 -11.97 -16.02
CA ARG A 147 9.26 -13.23 -15.26
C ARG A 147 8.39 -13.11 -14.03
N ILE A 148 8.08 -14.24 -13.42
CA ILE A 148 7.38 -14.34 -12.14
C ILE A 148 8.39 -14.54 -11.00
N TYR A 149 7.96 -14.25 -9.77
CA TYR A 149 8.79 -14.25 -8.56
C TYR A 149 8.15 -15.08 -7.45
N ASN A 150 8.98 -15.66 -6.60
CA ASN A 150 8.50 -16.46 -5.46
C ASN A 150 7.94 -15.57 -4.35
N LEU A 151 8.49 -14.37 -4.18
CA LEU A 151 7.92 -13.34 -3.32
C LEU A 151 7.79 -12.04 -4.10
N VAL A 152 6.58 -11.51 -4.19
CA VAL A 152 6.33 -10.13 -4.62
C VAL A 152 6.00 -9.32 -3.37
N THR A 153 6.73 -8.24 -3.14
CA THR A 153 6.41 -7.26 -2.09
C THR A 153 5.82 -6.01 -2.71
N THR A 154 4.89 -5.36 -2.01
CA THR A 154 4.36 -4.04 -2.37
C THR A 154 3.99 -3.30 -1.08
N PHE A 155 4.81 -2.31 -0.73
CA PHE A 155 4.71 -1.62 0.54
C PHE A 155 4.32 -0.16 0.32
N GLU A 156 3.22 0.28 0.95
CA GLU A 156 2.71 1.65 0.83
C GLU A 156 2.48 2.04 -0.64
N VAL A 157 1.76 1.20 -1.37
CA VAL A 157 1.43 1.40 -2.80
C VAL A 157 -0.07 1.33 -3.03
N VAL A 158 -0.75 0.40 -2.38
CA VAL A 158 -2.15 0.06 -2.65
C VAL A 158 -3.07 1.26 -2.44
N GLU A 159 -2.83 2.07 -1.43
CA GLU A 159 -3.58 3.28 -1.10
C GLU A 159 -3.39 4.43 -2.09
N HIS A 160 -2.33 4.38 -2.91
CA HIS A 160 -1.99 5.40 -3.89
C HIS A 160 -2.53 5.13 -5.30
N VAL A 161 -3.23 4.02 -5.51
CA VAL A 161 -3.72 3.61 -6.84
C VAL A 161 -5.24 3.64 -6.88
N SER A 162 -5.81 4.32 -7.89
CA SER A 162 -7.27 4.42 -8.06
C SER A 162 -7.88 3.15 -8.67
N ASP A 163 -7.20 2.53 -9.66
CA ASP A 163 -7.65 1.28 -10.30
C ASP A 163 -7.09 0.05 -9.58
N GLN A 164 -7.78 -0.36 -8.55
CA GLN A 164 -7.40 -1.49 -7.71
C GLN A 164 -7.44 -2.83 -8.47
N HIS A 165 -8.38 -3.01 -9.39
CA HIS A 165 -8.46 -4.24 -10.17
C HIS A 165 -7.25 -4.40 -11.11
N HIS A 166 -6.83 -3.31 -11.75
CA HIS A 166 -5.63 -3.32 -12.59
C HIS A 166 -4.37 -3.60 -11.76
N LEU A 167 -4.21 -2.90 -10.63
CA LEU A 167 -3.08 -3.10 -9.73
C LEU A 167 -2.98 -4.56 -9.24
N PHE A 168 -4.04 -5.12 -8.69
CA PHE A 168 -4.02 -6.49 -8.17
C PHE A 168 -3.88 -7.54 -9.28
N LYS A 169 -4.42 -7.29 -10.48
CA LYS A 169 -4.18 -8.13 -11.65
C LYS A 169 -2.69 -8.17 -11.99
N GLU A 170 -2.04 -7.02 -11.99
CA GLU A 170 -0.60 -6.93 -12.28
C GLU A 170 0.22 -7.64 -11.19
N LEU A 171 0.02 -7.28 -9.92
CA LEU A 171 0.69 -7.89 -8.77
C LEU A 171 0.56 -9.42 -8.79
N CYS A 172 -0.67 -9.93 -8.89
CA CYS A 172 -0.94 -11.37 -8.88
C CYS A 172 -0.34 -12.11 -10.10
N SER A 173 -0.20 -11.43 -11.25
CA SER A 173 0.43 -12.01 -12.43
C SER A 173 1.93 -12.21 -12.29
N LEU A 174 2.58 -11.47 -11.40
CA LEU A 174 4.01 -11.54 -11.15
C LEU A 174 4.38 -12.58 -10.07
N VAL A 175 3.40 -13.11 -9.34
CA VAL A 175 3.62 -14.12 -8.30
C VAL A 175 3.66 -15.52 -8.91
N ALA A 176 4.72 -16.27 -8.60
CA ALA A 176 4.87 -17.67 -8.99
C ALA A 176 3.73 -18.56 -8.46
N PRO A 177 3.43 -19.73 -9.06
CA PRO A 177 2.34 -20.61 -8.60
C PRO A 177 2.42 -21.03 -7.13
N ASN A 178 3.65 -21.20 -6.60
CA ASN A 178 3.95 -21.51 -5.19
C ASN A 178 4.56 -20.31 -4.44
N GLY A 179 4.35 -19.10 -4.94
CA GLY A 179 4.84 -17.88 -4.35
C GLY A 179 3.79 -17.19 -3.47
N ALA A 180 4.17 -16.03 -2.97
CA ALA A 180 3.33 -15.18 -2.15
C ALA A 180 3.44 -13.71 -2.55
N LEU A 181 2.37 -12.95 -2.28
CA LEU A 181 2.31 -11.50 -2.34
C LEU A 181 2.27 -10.98 -0.90
N LEU A 182 3.28 -10.20 -0.51
CA LEU A 182 3.32 -9.50 0.77
C LEU A 182 3.07 -8.01 0.54
N LEU A 183 2.04 -7.47 1.17
CA LEU A 183 1.66 -6.07 0.97
C LEU A 183 1.45 -5.33 2.30
N SER A 184 1.80 -4.05 2.33
CA SER A 184 1.37 -3.16 3.40
C SER A 184 0.35 -2.16 2.89
N THR A 185 -0.68 -1.94 3.68
CA THR A 185 -1.63 -0.84 3.63
C THR A 185 -2.46 -0.85 4.91
N LEU A 186 -2.72 0.30 5.50
CA LEU A 186 -3.48 0.36 6.76
C LEU A 186 -4.96 0.08 6.52
N LEU A 187 -5.49 -0.94 7.21
CA LEU A 187 -6.93 -1.22 7.18
C LEU A 187 -7.73 -0.13 7.90
N GLN A 188 -8.94 0.07 7.42
CA GLN A 188 -9.88 0.98 8.09
C GLN A 188 -10.12 0.54 9.55
N PRO A 189 -10.13 1.48 10.50
CA PRO A 189 -10.44 1.18 11.89
C PRO A 189 -11.93 0.79 12.04
N ARG A 190 -12.25 0.09 13.14
CA ARG A 190 -13.61 -0.40 13.39
C ARG A 190 -14.63 0.74 13.50
N ASP A 191 -14.21 1.89 13.95
CA ASP A 191 -15.02 3.09 14.16
C ASP A 191 -14.93 4.10 13.01
N ILE A 192 -14.52 3.67 11.81
CA ILE A 192 -14.40 4.52 10.61
C ILE A 192 -15.68 5.30 10.30
N GLU A 193 -16.84 4.77 10.66
CA GLU A 193 -18.12 5.43 10.47
C GLU A 193 -18.26 6.70 11.33
N MET A 194 -17.61 6.74 12.49
CA MET A 194 -17.55 7.91 13.37
C MET A 194 -16.41 8.85 12.97
N GLN A 195 -15.24 8.32 12.64
CA GLN A 195 -14.09 9.13 12.25
C GLN A 195 -14.26 9.76 10.86
N GLY A 196 -14.87 9.04 9.93
CA GLY A 196 -15.03 9.51 8.56
C GLY A 196 -13.69 9.94 7.94
N VAL A 197 -13.69 11.12 7.36
CA VAL A 197 -12.50 11.75 6.76
C VAL A 197 -11.55 12.39 7.77
N ASP A 198 -11.93 12.42 9.07
CA ASP A 198 -11.03 12.86 10.15
C ASP A 198 -10.00 11.79 10.48
N TRP A 199 -10.23 10.54 10.09
CA TRP A 199 -9.22 9.49 10.18
C TRP A 199 -7.89 9.97 9.57
N TRP A 200 -6.80 9.85 10.33
CA TRP A 200 -5.52 10.46 9.96
C TRP A 200 -4.96 9.96 8.63
N TYR A 201 -5.22 8.69 8.30
CA TYR A 201 -4.73 8.07 7.06
C TYR A 201 -5.48 8.56 5.81
N ALA A 202 -6.67 9.16 5.96
CA ALA A 202 -7.36 9.89 4.89
C ALA A 202 -6.68 11.24 4.66
N CYS A 203 -5.51 11.20 4.02
CA CYS A 203 -4.60 12.34 3.82
C CYS A 203 -4.29 12.55 2.32
N PRO A 204 -5.07 13.39 1.64
CA PRO A 204 -4.89 13.64 0.21
C PRO A 204 -3.51 14.19 -0.16
N ARG A 205 -2.84 14.93 0.75
CA ARG A 205 -1.50 15.48 0.51
C ARG A 205 -0.45 14.39 0.33
N ASN A 206 -0.71 13.17 0.85
CA ASN A 206 0.10 11.98 0.60
C ASN A 206 -0.39 11.18 -0.62
N ALA A 207 -1.41 11.65 -1.37
CA ALA A 207 -2.10 10.90 -2.43
C ALA A 207 -2.81 9.62 -1.94
N HIS A 208 -3.25 9.57 -0.68
CA HIS A 208 -4.04 8.45 -0.19
C HIS A 208 -5.46 8.53 -0.75
N MET A 209 -5.78 7.62 -1.67
CA MET A 209 -7.04 7.63 -2.41
C MET A 209 -7.88 6.36 -2.27
N ALA A 210 -7.30 5.29 -1.68
CA ALA A 210 -7.94 3.98 -1.61
C ALA A 210 -7.68 3.33 -0.26
N PHE A 211 -8.74 3.01 0.48
CA PHE A 211 -8.64 2.43 1.82
C PHE A 211 -9.42 1.15 1.90
N HIS A 212 -8.72 0.10 2.30
CA HIS A 212 -9.29 -1.23 2.36
C HIS A 212 -9.85 -1.58 3.74
N THR A 213 -10.81 -2.48 3.73
CA THR A 213 -11.10 -3.41 4.81
C THR A 213 -10.49 -4.76 4.45
N ARG A 214 -10.35 -5.67 5.41
CA ARG A 214 -9.96 -7.07 5.11
C ARG A 214 -10.91 -7.68 4.05
N ARG A 215 -12.21 -7.38 4.14
CA ARG A 215 -13.22 -7.89 3.19
C ARG A 215 -12.99 -7.37 1.76
N SER A 216 -12.67 -6.09 1.59
CA SER A 216 -12.43 -5.55 0.25
C SER A 216 -11.11 -6.03 -0.36
N LEU A 217 -10.03 -6.17 0.45
CA LEU A 217 -8.78 -6.79 0.00
C LEU A 217 -9.00 -8.25 -0.42
N GLN A 218 -9.67 -9.04 0.43
CA GLN A 218 -9.99 -10.43 0.10
C GLN A 218 -10.82 -10.52 -1.17
N HIS A 219 -11.79 -9.62 -1.36
CA HIS A 219 -12.64 -9.62 -2.55
C HIS A 219 -11.83 -9.44 -3.84
N VAL A 220 -10.95 -8.42 -3.90
CA VAL A 220 -10.14 -8.17 -5.10
C VAL A 220 -9.11 -9.27 -5.34
N LEU A 221 -8.49 -9.83 -4.31
CA LEU A 221 -7.52 -10.92 -4.42
C LEU A 221 -8.16 -12.24 -4.87
N GLN A 222 -9.37 -12.55 -4.39
CA GLN A 222 -10.11 -13.75 -4.80
C GLN A 222 -10.41 -13.78 -6.29
N THR A 223 -10.62 -12.64 -6.95
CA THR A 223 -10.81 -12.60 -8.40
C THR A 223 -9.59 -13.11 -9.19
N HIS A 224 -8.41 -13.17 -8.53
CA HIS A 224 -7.16 -13.70 -9.08
C HIS A 224 -6.75 -15.05 -8.46
N GLY A 225 -7.64 -15.68 -7.68
CA GLY A 225 -7.41 -16.98 -7.05
C GLY A 225 -6.48 -16.95 -5.83
N PHE A 226 -6.35 -15.80 -5.17
CA PHE A 226 -5.54 -15.66 -3.96
C PHE A 226 -6.39 -15.63 -2.70
N TYR A 227 -5.89 -16.25 -1.65
CA TYR A 227 -6.37 -16.13 -0.28
C TYR A 227 -5.56 -15.06 0.45
N LEU A 228 -6.20 -14.33 1.36
CA LEU A 228 -5.60 -13.27 2.16
C LEU A 228 -5.51 -13.69 3.63
N GLU A 229 -4.34 -13.52 4.22
CA GLU A 229 -4.15 -13.52 5.66
C GLU A 229 -3.56 -12.17 6.10
N SER A 230 -4.13 -11.57 7.15
CA SER A 230 -3.62 -10.32 7.72
C SER A 230 -2.76 -10.64 8.93
N LEU A 231 -1.50 -10.27 8.85
CA LEU A 231 -0.52 -10.46 9.93
C LEU A 231 -0.68 -9.36 11.01
N SER A 232 -1.13 -8.19 10.57
CA SER A 232 -1.50 -7.05 11.43
C SER A 232 -2.59 -6.21 10.73
N GLU A 233 -2.91 -5.04 11.27
CA GLU A 233 -3.79 -4.06 10.60
C GLU A 233 -3.11 -3.40 9.37
N GLU A 234 -1.79 -3.52 9.24
CA GLU A 234 -1.00 -2.88 8.17
C GLU A 234 -0.34 -3.87 7.22
N LEU A 235 -0.04 -5.09 7.67
CA LEU A 235 0.71 -6.08 6.91
C LEU A 235 -0.12 -7.30 6.58
N HIS A 236 -0.14 -7.66 5.31
CA HIS A 236 -0.97 -8.73 4.78
C HIS A 236 -0.17 -9.61 3.84
N ILE A 237 -0.50 -10.92 3.84
CA ILE A 237 0.07 -11.87 2.89
C ILE A 237 -1.04 -12.53 2.09
N ALA A 238 -0.82 -12.69 0.79
CA ALA A 238 -1.74 -13.38 -0.10
C ALA A 238 -1.02 -14.46 -0.91
N PHE A 239 -1.68 -15.61 -1.10
CA PHE A 239 -1.13 -16.76 -1.80
C PHE A 239 -2.25 -17.60 -2.42
N ARG A 240 -1.95 -18.39 -3.46
CA ARG A 240 -2.93 -19.30 -4.08
C ARG A 240 -3.13 -20.57 -3.27
N ARG A 241 -2.08 -21.04 -2.61
CA ARG A 241 -2.06 -22.20 -1.70
C ARG A 241 -0.95 -22.02 -0.68
N PRO A 242 -1.06 -22.60 0.53
CA PRO A 242 0.00 -22.57 1.51
C PRO A 242 1.33 -23.06 0.92
N ASN A 243 2.40 -22.38 1.25
CA ASN A 243 3.75 -22.64 0.75
C ASN A 243 4.78 -22.20 1.79
N VAL A 244 6.06 -22.57 1.57
CA VAL A 244 7.12 -22.30 2.53
C VAL A 244 7.26 -20.81 2.89
N ILE A 245 7.04 -19.92 1.91
CA ILE A 245 7.12 -18.47 2.15
C ILE A 245 5.94 -18.02 3.01
N SER A 246 4.70 -18.39 2.63
CA SER A 246 3.52 -18.04 3.42
C SER A 246 3.62 -18.55 4.86
N ASP A 247 4.11 -19.78 5.05
CA ASP A 247 4.24 -20.39 6.37
C ASP A 247 5.23 -19.64 7.28
N LYS A 248 6.33 -19.10 6.70
CA LYS A 248 7.27 -18.24 7.43
C LYS A 248 6.58 -17.00 7.99
N PHE A 249 5.84 -16.28 7.15
CA PHE A 249 5.13 -15.06 7.59
C PHE A 249 3.98 -15.37 8.56
N LEU A 250 3.21 -16.43 8.33
CA LEU A 250 2.12 -16.81 9.22
C LEU A 250 2.63 -17.22 10.61
N SER A 251 3.78 -17.88 10.69
CA SER A 251 4.41 -18.22 11.97
C SER A 251 4.85 -16.98 12.76
N LEU A 252 5.27 -15.92 12.08
CA LEU A 252 5.61 -14.63 12.71
C LEU A 252 4.37 -13.88 13.20
N GLY A 253 3.27 -13.92 12.46
CA GLY A 253 1.99 -13.31 12.86
C GLY A 253 1.44 -13.92 14.16
N ALA A 254 1.62 -15.23 14.35
CA ALA A 254 1.28 -15.91 15.60
C ALA A 254 2.17 -15.48 16.79
N ALA A 255 3.37 -14.94 16.53
CA ALA A 255 4.33 -14.47 17.53
C ALA A 255 4.26 -12.95 17.80
N SER A 256 3.12 -12.28 17.49
CA SER A 256 2.92 -10.82 17.59
C SER A 256 4.03 -10.01 16.90
N VAL A 257 3.96 -9.91 15.59
CA VAL A 257 4.79 -8.96 14.82
C VAL A 257 4.26 -7.56 15.08
N GLN A 258 4.83 -6.88 16.06
CA GLN A 258 4.76 -5.43 16.19
C GLN A 258 5.59 -4.80 15.06
N VAL A 259 5.05 -4.76 13.86
CA VAL A 259 5.50 -3.82 12.83
C VAL A 259 5.07 -2.41 13.24
N ASN A 260 4.12 -2.32 14.18
CA ASN A 260 3.35 -1.14 14.52
C ASN A 260 4.02 -0.11 15.43
N ASP A 261 5.11 -0.42 16.13
CA ASP A 261 5.66 0.60 17.05
C ASP A 261 6.65 1.55 16.37
N THR A 262 6.79 1.51 15.04
CA THR A 262 7.84 2.29 14.39
C THR A 262 7.51 2.87 13.02
N VAL A 263 6.33 2.63 12.46
CA VAL A 263 5.91 3.38 11.26
C VAL A 263 5.41 4.76 11.65
N CYS A 264 5.03 4.92 12.92
CA CYS A 264 4.35 6.11 13.42
C CYS A 264 4.86 6.71 14.73
N THR A 265 5.99 6.29 15.30
CA THR A 265 6.56 6.93 16.50
C THR A 265 8.01 7.32 16.26
N ASN A 266 8.19 8.58 16.18
CA ASN A 266 9.29 9.55 16.19
C ASN A 266 9.47 10.28 14.89
#